data_bb635ce71f03d15651452999bdbcfbda
#
_entry.id   bb635ce71f03d15651452999bdbcfbda
#
_cell.length_a   1.000
_cell.length_b   1.000
_cell.length_c   1.000
_cell.angle_alpha   90.00
_cell.angle_beta   90.00
_cell.angle_gamma   90.00
#
_symmetry.space_group_name_H-M   'P 1'
#
loop_
_entity.id
_entity.type
_entity.pdbx_description
1 polymer ?
#
loop_
_entity_poly.entity_id
_entity_poly.type
_entity_poly.pdbx_seq_one_letter_code
_entity_poly.pdbx_strand_id
1 'polypeptide(L)'
;MAGKMERKPLDKPDETRPFKDGKGKLEVVTVGDHTFGRGVFEPGWRWSEHVKPIAGTPSCQAAHTGYVLDGRMVVKMDDGTQIEYGPGDAFYMPPGHDAWIVGDKRCVLIDFTGVAKYAKPA
;
A
#
# COMPACT_ATOMS: atom_id res chain seq x y z
N MET A 1 -26.57 10.82 15.00
CA MET A 1 -26.98 11.51 13.76
C MET A 1 -26.71 10.65 12.58
N ALA A 2 -27.65 10.51 11.68
CA ALA A 2 -27.41 9.77 10.45
C ALA A 2 -26.48 10.57 9.53
N GLY A 3 -25.50 9.93 8.97
CA GLY A 3 -24.62 10.52 7.97
C GLY A 3 -25.28 10.57 6.60
N LYS A 4 -24.62 11.19 5.66
CA LYS A 4 -25.02 11.17 4.26
C LYS A 4 -24.33 10.03 3.54
N MET A 5 -25.00 9.48 2.53
CA MET A 5 -24.33 8.59 1.59
C MET A 5 -23.24 9.35 0.86
N GLU A 6 -22.08 8.70 0.66
CA GLU A 6 -20.96 9.28 -0.06
C GLU A 6 -20.45 8.32 -1.11
N ARG A 7 -19.88 8.88 -2.16
CA ARG A 7 -19.20 8.15 -3.20
C ARG A 7 -18.03 8.98 -3.72
N LYS A 8 -16.84 8.39 -3.74
CA LYS A 8 -15.65 9.03 -4.32
C LYS A 8 -14.95 8.05 -5.25
N PRO A 9 -14.68 8.43 -6.49
CA PRO A 9 -13.87 7.57 -7.37
C PRO A 9 -12.41 7.60 -6.92
N LEU A 10 -11.75 6.44 -6.90
CA LEU A 10 -10.33 6.37 -6.58
C LEU A 10 -9.47 7.05 -7.64
N ASP A 11 -9.99 7.24 -8.84
CA ASP A 11 -9.29 7.97 -9.91
C ASP A 11 -9.22 9.49 -9.65
N LYS A 12 -9.98 9.98 -8.66
CA LYS A 12 -9.92 11.37 -8.18
C LYS A 12 -9.70 11.35 -6.67
N PRO A 13 -8.53 10.92 -6.21
CA PRO A 13 -8.28 10.76 -4.78
C PRO A 13 -8.22 12.09 -4.04
N ASP A 14 -8.47 12.05 -2.73
CA ASP A 14 -8.30 13.21 -1.86
C ASP A 14 -6.82 13.56 -1.71
N GLU A 15 -5.95 12.55 -1.77
CA GLU A 15 -4.51 12.71 -1.63
C GLU A 15 -3.82 11.66 -2.50
N THR A 16 -2.69 12.01 -3.11
CA THR A 16 -1.82 11.05 -3.80
C THR A 16 -0.42 11.14 -3.22
N ARG A 17 0.15 10.00 -2.85
CA ARG A 17 1.52 9.88 -2.32
C ARG A 17 2.35 9.09 -3.32
N PRO A 18 3.15 9.77 -4.16
CA PRO A 18 3.97 9.06 -5.14
C PRO A 18 5.12 8.34 -4.45
N PHE A 19 5.49 7.19 -4.99
CA PHE A 19 6.71 6.48 -4.62
C PHE A 19 7.89 7.06 -5.42
N LYS A 20 9.10 6.82 -4.93
CA LYS A 20 10.30 7.32 -5.57
C LYS A 20 10.49 6.71 -6.97
N ASP A 21 11.16 7.44 -7.86
CA ASP A 21 11.57 6.99 -9.20
C ASP A 21 10.41 6.56 -10.11
N GLY A 22 9.22 7.10 -9.92
CA GLY A 22 8.06 6.77 -10.74
C GLY A 22 7.57 5.35 -10.57
N LYS A 23 7.88 4.70 -9.45
CA LYS A 23 7.55 3.28 -9.22
C LYS A 23 6.14 3.05 -8.68
N GLY A 24 5.26 4.03 -8.79
CA GLY A 24 3.87 3.90 -8.42
C GLY A 24 3.42 4.96 -7.42
N LYS A 25 2.31 4.69 -6.76
CA LYS A 25 1.68 5.68 -5.87
C LYS A 25 0.68 5.01 -4.94
N LEU A 26 0.36 5.71 -3.86
CA LEU A 26 -0.79 5.43 -3.00
C LEU A 26 -1.81 6.54 -3.23
N GLU A 27 -3.02 6.16 -3.62
CA GLU A 27 -4.14 7.08 -3.80
C GLU A 27 -5.08 6.93 -2.62
N VAL A 28 -5.34 8.02 -1.90
CA VAL A 28 -6.02 8.00 -0.61
C VAL A 28 -7.38 8.67 -0.74
N VAL A 29 -8.41 8.02 -0.23
CA VAL A 29 -9.76 8.57 -0.15
C VAL A 29 -10.32 8.42 1.26
N THR A 30 -11.15 9.37 1.68
CA THR A 30 -11.94 9.28 2.89
C THR A 30 -13.40 9.37 2.49
N VAL A 31 -14.18 8.36 2.88
CA VAL A 31 -15.65 8.33 2.73
C VAL A 31 -16.25 8.04 4.08
N GLY A 32 -17.26 8.83 4.45
CA GLY A 32 -17.76 8.79 5.82
C GLY A 32 -16.64 9.17 6.77
N ASP A 33 -16.35 8.30 7.72
CA ASP A 33 -15.25 8.45 8.67
C ASP A 33 -14.12 7.45 8.44
N HIS A 34 -14.11 6.77 7.28
CA HIS A 34 -13.12 5.74 6.97
C HIS A 34 -12.18 6.20 5.85
N THR A 35 -10.87 6.07 6.09
CA THR A 35 -9.84 6.39 5.12
C THR A 35 -9.16 5.11 4.65
N PHE A 36 -9.10 4.91 3.35
CA PHE A 36 -8.38 3.79 2.76
C PHE A 36 -7.68 4.22 1.48
N GLY A 37 -6.85 3.35 0.95
CA GLY A 37 -6.04 3.68 -0.21
C GLY A 37 -5.98 2.59 -1.25
N ARG A 38 -5.71 3.01 -2.48
CA ARG A 38 -5.35 2.10 -3.57
C ARG A 38 -3.85 2.24 -3.81
N GLY A 39 -3.11 1.17 -3.55
CA GLY A 39 -1.70 1.09 -3.89
C GLY A 39 -1.52 0.63 -5.32
N VAL A 40 -0.74 1.37 -6.10
CA VAL A 40 -0.36 1.02 -7.46
C VAL A 40 1.15 0.91 -7.49
N PHE A 41 1.66 -0.29 -7.78
CA PHE A 41 3.09 -0.61 -7.67
C PHE A 41 3.58 -1.06 -9.04
N GLU A 42 4.49 -0.30 -9.62
CA GLU A 42 5.03 -0.62 -10.93
C GLU A 42 6.05 -1.75 -10.84
N PRO A 43 6.32 -2.47 -11.94
CA PRO A 43 7.39 -3.48 -11.96
C PRO A 43 8.71 -2.89 -11.49
N GLY A 44 9.43 -3.65 -10.66
CA GLY A 44 10.68 -3.21 -10.05
C GLY A 44 10.53 -2.44 -8.75
N TRP A 45 9.30 -2.12 -8.33
CA TRP A 45 9.08 -1.47 -7.04
C TRP A 45 9.56 -2.37 -5.90
N ARG A 46 10.27 -1.73 -4.96
CA ARG A 46 10.69 -2.35 -3.69
C ARG A 46 10.57 -1.30 -2.60
N TRP A 47 9.95 -1.67 -1.48
CA TRP A 47 9.73 -0.71 -0.38
C TRP A 47 11.05 -0.08 0.09
N SER A 48 12.10 -0.89 0.28
CA SER A 48 13.39 -0.41 0.78
C SER A 48 14.11 0.54 -0.18
N GLU A 49 13.73 0.59 -1.46
CA GLU A 49 14.31 1.50 -2.45
C GLU A 49 13.41 2.71 -2.74
N HIS A 50 12.09 2.52 -2.76
CA HIS A 50 11.17 3.51 -3.32
C HIS A 50 10.26 4.16 -2.27
N VAL A 51 10.17 3.62 -1.05
CA VAL A 51 9.40 4.18 0.05
C VAL A 51 10.27 4.49 1.26
N LYS A 52 11.24 3.66 1.56
CA LYS A 52 12.15 3.86 2.70
C LYS A 52 12.79 5.25 2.73
N PRO A 53 13.25 5.82 1.61
CA PRO A 53 13.80 7.18 1.64
C PRO A 53 12.77 8.24 2.08
N ILE A 54 11.49 7.98 1.86
CA ILE A 54 10.39 8.86 2.29
C ILE A 54 10.06 8.62 3.76
N ALA A 55 9.92 7.35 4.14
CA ALA A 55 9.49 6.96 5.48
C ALA A 55 10.56 7.20 6.55
N GLY A 56 11.83 6.97 6.21
CA GLY A 56 12.94 7.19 7.14
C GLY A 56 13.09 6.11 8.21
N THR A 57 12.49 4.96 8.03
CA THR A 57 12.57 3.82 8.96
C THR A 57 13.32 2.64 8.30
N PRO A 58 13.93 1.71 9.10
CA PRO A 58 14.66 0.57 8.52
C PRO A 58 13.79 -0.39 7.73
N SER A 59 12.54 -0.55 8.15
CA SER A 59 11.53 -1.37 7.46
C SER A 59 10.17 -0.69 7.61
N CYS A 60 9.16 -1.16 6.86
CA CYS A 60 7.85 -0.57 6.92
C CYS A 60 7.22 -0.80 8.30
N GLN A 61 6.89 0.26 9.01
CA GLN A 61 6.31 0.20 10.34
C GLN A 61 4.79 0.37 10.34
N ALA A 62 4.17 0.44 9.16
CA ALA A 62 2.73 0.47 9.03
C ALA A 62 2.17 -0.94 9.00
N ALA A 63 1.11 -1.20 9.75
CA ALA A 63 0.33 -2.43 9.61
C ALA A 63 -0.70 -2.23 8.51
N HIS A 64 -0.88 -3.25 7.68
CA HIS A 64 -1.80 -3.19 6.54
C HIS A 64 -2.79 -4.34 6.59
N THR A 65 -4.05 -4.04 6.33
CA THR A 65 -5.10 -5.03 6.09
C THR A 65 -5.79 -4.64 4.78
N GLY A 66 -5.89 -5.57 3.85
CA GLY A 66 -6.43 -5.20 2.55
C GLY A 66 -6.69 -6.37 1.62
N TYR A 67 -6.72 -6.07 0.33
CA TYR A 67 -7.11 -7.03 -0.70
C TYR A 67 -6.35 -6.73 -2.00
N VAL A 68 -5.78 -7.77 -2.62
CA VAL A 68 -5.05 -7.63 -3.89
C VAL A 68 -6.02 -7.72 -5.05
N LEU A 69 -5.99 -6.72 -5.93
CA LEU A 69 -6.82 -6.68 -7.13
C LEU A 69 -6.11 -7.25 -8.36
N ASP A 70 -4.80 -6.98 -8.49
CA ASP A 70 -4.04 -7.36 -9.66
C ASP A 70 -2.55 -7.44 -9.34
N GLY A 71 -1.81 -8.25 -10.11
CA GLY A 71 -0.37 -8.40 -9.92
C GLY A 71 -0.01 -9.24 -8.70
N ARG A 72 1.28 -9.30 -8.38
CA ARG A 72 1.78 -10.12 -7.27
C ARG A 72 2.85 -9.35 -6.49
N MET A 73 2.85 -9.54 -5.17
CA MET A 73 3.79 -8.87 -4.27
C MET A 73 4.32 -9.88 -3.26
N VAL A 74 5.63 -9.85 -3.00
CA VAL A 74 6.24 -10.57 -1.89
C VAL A 74 6.43 -9.59 -0.74
N VAL A 75 6.07 -10.03 0.47
CA VAL A 75 6.31 -9.30 1.71
C VAL A 75 7.21 -10.16 2.58
N LYS A 76 8.30 -9.58 3.07
CA LYS A 76 9.28 -10.25 3.92
C LYS A 76 9.39 -9.51 5.25
N MET A 77 9.08 -10.21 6.33
CA MET A 77 9.21 -9.68 7.68
C MET A 77 10.67 -9.59 8.10
N ASP A 78 10.96 -8.75 9.09
CA ASP A 78 12.30 -8.59 9.63
C ASP A 78 12.86 -9.90 10.20
N ASP A 79 11.98 -10.82 10.64
CA ASP A 79 12.38 -12.15 11.12
C ASP A 79 12.67 -13.16 10.02
N GLY A 80 12.52 -12.76 8.75
CA GLY A 80 12.78 -13.61 7.59
C GLY A 80 11.56 -14.35 7.03
N THR A 81 10.42 -14.35 7.72
CA THR A 81 9.19 -14.94 7.18
C THR A 81 8.76 -14.19 5.93
N GLN A 82 8.26 -14.92 4.95
CA GLN A 82 7.97 -14.36 3.63
C GLN A 82 6.69 -14.97 3.06
N ILE A 83 5.83 -14.12 2.48
CA ILE A 83 4.60 -14.54 1.81
C ILE A 83 4.50 -13.82 0.48
N GLU A 84 4.06 -14.55 -0.55
CA GLU A 84 3.70 -13.96 -1.83
C GLU A 84 2.17 -13.83 -1.91
N TYR A 85 1.68 -12.62 -2.19
CA TYR A 85 0.26 -12.32 -2.35
C TYR A 85 -0.06 -12.12 -3.82
N GLY A 86 -1.23 -12.57 -4.24
CA GLY A 86 -1.72 -12.41 -5.61
C GLY A 86 -3.19 -12.03 -5.67
N PRO A 87 -3.75 -11.85 -6.90
CA PRO A 87 -5.13 -11.40 -7.06
C PRO A 87 -6.12 -12.30 -6.32
N GLY A 88 -7.04 -11.67 -5.59
CA GLY A 88 -8.03 -12.38 -4.79
C GLY A 88 -7.61 -12.65 -3.35
N ASP A 89 -6.36 -12.36 -2.98
CA ASP A 89 -5.91 -12.56 -1.60
C ASP A 89 -6.29 -11.40 -0.72
N ALA A 90 -6.97 -11.69 0.39
CA ALA A 90 -7.05 -10.77 1.51
C ALA A 90 -5.77 -10.93 2.33
N PHE A 91 -5.26 -9.85 2.89
CA PHE A 91 -3.97 -9.89 3.55
C PHE A 91 -3.94 -9.13 4.87
N TYR A 92 -3.01 -9.53 5.72
CA TYR A 92 -2.56 -8.77 6.87
C TYR A 92 -1.04 -8.74 6.87
N MET A 93 -0.47 -7.55 6.99
CA MET A 93 0.98 -7.34 7.07
C MET A 93 1.27 -6.57 8.36
N PRO A 94 1.88 -7.20 9.38
CA PRO A 94 2.24 -6.47 10.60
C PRO A 94 3.39 -5.50 10.35
N PRO A 95 3.66 -4.56 11.27
CA PRO A 95 4.84 -3.70 11.17
C PRO A 95 6.14 -4.51 11.12
N GLY A 96 7.16 -3.97 10.47
CA GLY A 96 8.48 -4.60 10.39
C GLY A 96 8.65 -5.48 9.16
N HIS A 97 8.36 -4.92 7.96
CA HIS A 97 8.51 -5.68 6.73
C HIS A 97 9.12 -4.84 5.59
N ASP A 98 9.71 -5.54 4.63
CA ASP A 98 10.02 -5.05 3.29
C ASP A 98 9.07 -5.74 2.32
N ALA A 99 8.95 -5.21 1.10
CA ALA A 99 8.08 -5.77 0.08
C ALA A 99 8.60 -5.44 -1.30
N TRP A 100 8.30 -6.28 -2.28
CA TRP A 100 8.67 -6.03 -3.68
C TRP A 100 7.69 -6.69 -4.64
N ILE A 101 7.67 -6.18 -5.86
CA ILE A 101 6.78 -6.68 -6.91
C ILE A 101 7.44 -7.84 -7.62
N VAL A 102 6.66 -8.87 -7.91
CA VAL A 102 7.10 -10.06 -8.62
C VAL A 102 6.75 -9.92 -10.09
N GLY A 103 7.72 -10.16 -10.96
CA GLY A 103 7.52 -10.16 -12.40
C GLY A 103 7.45 -8.77 -13.00
N ASP A 104 6.90 -8.68 -14.19
CA ASP A 104 6.85 -7.48 -15.01
C ASP A 104 5.45 -6.86 -15.11
N LYS A 105 4.54 -7.28 -14.23
CA LYS A 105 3.17 -6.76 -14.18
C LYS A 105 2.99 -5.86 -12.96
N ARG A 106 2.30 -4.74 -13.18
CA ARG A 106 1.87 -3.84 -12.11
C ARG A 106 1.04 -4.58 -11.07
N CYS A 107 1.24 -4.26 -9.80
CA CYS A 107 0.41 -4.75 -8.70
C CYS A 107 -0.52 -3.65 -8.22
N VAL A 108 -1.79 -3.99 -8.01
CA VAL A 108 -2.79 -3.06 -7.49
C VAL A 108 -3.47 -3.70 -6.30
N LEU A 109 -3.54 -2.99 -5.19
CA LEU A 109 -4.22 -3.47 -3.98
C LEU A 109 -5.00 -2.35 -3.30
N ILE A 110 -5.94 -2.75 -2.46
CA ILE A 110 -6.65 -1.83 -1.57
C ILE A 110 -6.14 -2.06 -0.16
N ASP A 111 -5.76 -0.97 0.52
CA ASP A 111 -5.33 -0.96 1.91
C ASP A 111 -6.39 -0.27 2.74
N PHE A 112 -6.97 -1.00 3.70
CA PHE A 112 -8.06 -0.51 4.53
C PHE A 112 -7.59 0.16 5.82
N THR A 113 -6.37 -0.11 6.28
CA THR A 113 -5.94 0.32 7.62
C THR A 113 -4.59 1.01 7.68
N GLY A 114 -3.68 0.76 6.74
CA GLY A 114 -2.29 1.24 6.83
C GLY A 114 -2.07 2.67 6.37
N VAL A 115 -3.10 3.35 5.89
CA VAL A 115 -2.97 4.60 5.14
C VAL A 115 -2.43 5.76 5.98
N ALA A 116 -2.68 5.77 7.28
CA ALA A 116 -2.26 6.88 8.14
C ALA A 116 -0.75 7.10 8.13
N LYS A 117 0.04 6.02 8.03
CA LYS A 117 1.51 6.07 8.11
C LYS A 117 2.21 5.76 6.80
N TYR A 118 1.56 5.08 5.87
CA TYR A 118 2.21 4.52 4.70
C TYR A 118 2.64 5.61 3.72
N ALA A 119 3.86 5.48 3.21
CA ALA A 119 4.49 6.41 2.26
C ALA A 119 4.51 7.86 2.77
N LYS A 120 4.64 8.04 4.07
CA LYS A 120 4.80 9.33 4.76
C LYS A 120 6.08 9.33 5.58
N PRO A 121 6.67 10.51 5.82
CA PRO A 121 7.78 10.62 6.78
C PRO A 121 7.39 10.11 8.16
N ALA A 122 8.34 9.50 8.84
CA ALA A 122 8.15 8.98 10.19
C ALA A 122 7.91 10.10 11.20
#